data_67abc8d31edcd382f540005f093259ae
#
_entry.id   67abc8d31edcd382f540005f093259ae
#
_cell.length_a   1.000
_cell.length_b   1.000
_cell.length_c   1.000
_cell.angle_alpha   90.00
_cell.angle_beta   90.00
_cell.angle_gamma   90.00
#
_symmetry.space_group_name_H-M   'P 1'
#
loop_
_entity.id
_entity.type
_entity.pdbx_description
1 polymer ?
#
loop_
_entity_poly.entity_id
_entity_poly.type
_entity_poly.pdbx_seq_one_letter_code
_entity_poly.pdbx_strand_id
1 'polypeptide(L)'
;LGFLGKLYPAILFPLYIQACFQYCRKSEGNPWRTPILNSLFFVGIIILGYVPFMGIGLHMFDGLKAYSLYWQSNDSIFACFLFLFKSLLGDLSSITFLSNSLPVFLSKLTVVSILMGVLIWLLLKNTSLVKDPQVFLKQFFMLMALVFLLSPIQNPWYLCWVVPFLCLFPNRSWILLTGLVGLYYLDFYLDYQELQSWSQWIPWVEYLPFYILLIWDFRNKKKILEKNEGK
;
A
#
# COMPACT_ATOMS: atom_id res chain seq x y z
N LEU A 1 9.04 -13.90 -7.65
CA LEU A 1 7.85 -14.73 -7.36
C LEU A 1 6.76 -13.90 -6.67
N GLY A 2 7.07 -13.10 -5.62
CA GLY A 2 6.07 -12.28 -4.93
C GLY A 2 5.25 -11.36 -5.84
N PHE A 3 5.87 -10.76 -6.86
CA PHE A 3 5.18 -9.93 -7.85
C PHE A 3 4.19 -10.74 -8.71
N LEU A 4 4.53 -11.97 -9.09
CA LEU A 4 3.64 -12.82 -9.90
C LEU A 4 2.40 -13.27 -9.12
N GLY A 5 2.51 -13.39 -7.79
CA GLY A 5 1.36 -13.68 -6.93
C GLY A 5 0.49 -12.45 -6.65
N LYS A 6 1.12 -11.27 -6.51
CA LYS A 6 0.47 -9.98 -6.20
C LYS A 6 1.33 -8.84 -6.75
N LEU A 7 0.73 -7.89 -7.46
CA LEU A 7 1.46 -6.81 -8.14
C LEU A 7 2.09 -5.76 -7.21
N TYR A 8 1.55 -5.58 -6.00
CA TYR A 8 1.97 -4.52 -5.06
C TYR A 8 3.47 -4.55 -4.69
N PRO A 9 4.21 -5.68 -4.66
CA PRO A 9 5.64 -5.64 -4.35
C PRO A 9 6.47 -4.85 -5.36
N ALA A 10 5.93 -4.59 -6.56
CA ALA A 10 6.58 -3.76 -7.56
C ALA A 10 6.94 -2.36 -7.05
N ILE A 11 6.13 -1.80 -6.12
CA ILE A 11 6.39 -0.46 -5.55
C ILE A 11 7.69 -0.42 -4.73
N LEU A 12 8.15 -1.57 -4.22
CA LEU A 12 9.41 -1.68 -3.47
C LEU A 12 10.64 -1.77 -4.38
N PHE A 13 10.45 -2.16 -5.64
CA PHE A 13 11.53 -2.43 -6.56
C PHE A 13 12.46 -1.22 -6.81
N PRO A 14 11.95 0.02 -7.00
CA PRO A 14 12.82 1.19 -7.16
C PRO A 14 13.75 1.44 -5.97
N LEU A 15 13.26 1.24 -4.72
CA LEU A 15 14.11 1.36 -3.52
C LEU A 15 15.18 0.27 -3.47
N TYR A 16 14.84 -0.96 -3.87
CA TYR A 16 15.81 -2.04 -3.98
C TYR A 16 16.90 -1.71 -5.00
N ILE A 17 16.55 -1.22 -6.18
CA ILE A 17 17.52 -0.82 -7.21
C ILE A 17 18.40 0.34 -6.72
N GLN A 18 17.84 1.31 -6.00
CA GLN A 18 18.62 2.40 -5.40
C GLN A 18 19.63 1.86 -4.37
N ALA A 19 19.23 0.91 -3.52
CA ALA A 19 20.12 0.29 -2.56
C ALA A 19 21.25 -0.50 -3.27
N CYS A 20 20.93 -1.27 -4.31
CA CYS A 20 21.92 -1.96 -5.14
C CYS A 20 22.93 -0.97 -5.76
N PHE A 21 22.44 0.14 -6.32
CA PHE A 21 23.29 1.18 -6.89
C PHE A 21 24.23 1.78 -5.84
N GLN A 22 23.70 2.16 -4.67
CA GLN A 22 24.50 2.70 -3.57
C GLN A 22 25.55 1.71 -3.07
N TYR A 23 25.22 0.42 -3.04
CA TYR A 23 26.17 -0.64 -2.67
C TYR A 23 27.31 -0.74 -3.70
N CYS A 24 26.97 -0.86 -5.00
CA CYS A 24 27.94 -1.03 -6.07
C CYS A 24 28.82 0.22 -6.27
N ARG A 25 28.32 1.41 -5.97
CA ARG A 25 29.11 2.66 -6.07
C ARG A 25 30.32 2.69 -5.12
N LYS A 26 30.34 1.85 -4.07
CA LYS A 26 31.48 1.74 -3.15
C LYS A 26 32.50 0.69 -3.58
N SER A 27 32.17 -0.15 -4.54
CA SER A 27 33.04 -1.18 -5.10
C SER A 27 33.76 -0.64 -6.35
N GLU A 28 34.93 -1.18 -6.66
CA GLU A 28 35.60 -0.89 -7.91
C GLU A 28 34.80 -1.50 -9.06
N GLY A 29 34.42 -0.68 -10.05
CA GLY A 29 33.69 -1.13 -11.24
C GLY A 29 32.49 -0.21 -11.60
N ASN A 30 31.75 -0.61 -12.64
CA ASN A 30 30.58 0.13 -13.09
C ASN A 30 29.41 -0.05 -12.09
N PRO A 31 28.98 1.01 -11.39
CA PRO A 31 27.93 0.91 -10.37
C PRO A 31 26.55 0.55 -10.94
N TRP A 32 26.33 0.70 -12.25
CA TRP A 32 25.08 0.42 -12.93
C TRP A 32 24.91 -1.05 -13.36
N ARG A 33 26.01 -1.82 -13.44
CA ARG A 33 25.97 -3.20 -13.94
C ARG A 33 24.99 -4.08 -13.16
N THR A 34 25.12 -4.13 -11.85
CA THR A 34 24.27 -4.97 -10.98
C THR A 34 22.82 -4.50 -10.96
N PRO A 35 22.51 -3.19 -10.77
CA PRO A 35 21.14 -2.69 -10.88
C PRO A 35 20.46 -3.04 -12.21
N ILE A 36 21.16 -2.88 -13.33
CA ILE A 36 20.63 -3.21 -14.67
C ILE A 36 20.38 -4.72 -14.78
N LEU A 37 21.34 -5.56 -14.41
CA LEU A 37 21.18 -7.02 -14.47
C LEU A 37 20.01 -7.50 -13.59
N ASN A 38 19.88 -6.96 -12.37
CA ASN A 38 18.76 -7.29 -11.50
C ASN A 38 17.41 -6.84 -12.09
N SER A 39 17.39 -5.68 -12.76
CA SER A 39 16.18 -5.20 -13.44
C SER A 39 15.80 -6.09 -14.62
N LEU A 40 16.78 -6.46 -15.45
CA LEU A 40 16.56 -7.38 -16.57
C LEU A 40 16.09 -8.76 -16.08
N PHE A 41 16.70 -9.28 -15.00
CA PHE A 41 16.30 -10.55 -14.40
C PHE A 41 14.88 -10.48 -13.84
N PHE A 42 14.52 -9.39 -13.15
CA PHE A 42 13.18 -9.17 -12.64
C PHE A 42 12.13 -9.15 -13.76
N VAL A 43 12.37 -8.35 -14.80
CA VAL A 43 11.49 -8.28 -15.97
C VAL A 43 11.41 -9.62 -16.70
N GLY A 44 12.56 -10.31 -16.86
CA GLY A 44 12.61 -11.63 -17.48
C GLY A 44 11.76 -12.67 -16.76
N ILE A 45 11.81 -12.71 -15.41
CA ILE A 45 10.95 -13.61 -14.61
C ILE A 45 9.47 -13.27 -14.80
N ILE A 46 9.12 -11.98 -14.87
CA ILE A 46 7.73 -11.57 -15.11
C ILE A 46 7.27 -12.07 -16.48
N ILE A 47 8.05 -11.80 -17.53
CA ILE A 47 7.73 -12.25 -18.89
C ILE A 47 7.57 -13.78 -18.92
N LEU A 48 8.53 -14.52 -18.37
CA LEU A 48 8.48 -15.99 -18.30
C LEU A 48 7.23 -16.49 -17.56
N GLY A 49 6.80 -15.79 -16.49
CA GLY A 49 5.58 -16.14 -15.77
C GLY A 49 4.30 -15.97 -16.59
N TYR A 50 4.30 -15.07 -17.57
CA TYR A 50 3.16 -14.84 -18.46
C TYR A 50 3.20 -15.67 -19.74
N VAL A 51 4.35 -16.25 -20.12
CA VAL A 51 4.50 -17.08 -21.34
C VAL A 51 3.41 -18.16 -21.48
N PRO A 52 3.06 -18.94 -20.43
CA PRO A 52 2.03 -19.97 -20.55
C PRO A 52 0.64 -19.42 -20.92
N PHE A 53 0.40 -18.13 -20.70
CA PHE A 53 -0.90 -17.47 -20.92
C PHE A 53 -0.94 -16.65 -22.21
N MET A 54 0.15 -16.58 -22.97
CA MET A 54 0.20 -15.76 -24.20
C MET A 54 -0.82 -16.20 -25.27
N GLY A 55 -1.24 -17.48 -25.25
CA GLY A 55 -2.23 -18.01 -26.21
C GLY A 55 -3.60 -17.32 -26.14
N ILE A 56 -3.96 -16.73 -24.98
CA ILE A 56 -5.23 -16.00 -24.82
C ILE A 56 -5.09 -14.48 -25.06
N GLY A 57 -3.90 -14.02 -25.44
CA GLY A 57 -3.63 -12.61 -25.74
C GLY A 57 -3.87 -11.70 -24.54
N LEU A 58 -4.41 -10.50 -24.78
CA LEU A 58 -4.66 -9.51 -23.72
C LEU A 58 -5.75 -9.92 -22.72
N HIS A 59 -6.58 -10.93 -23.03
CA HIS A 59 -7.60 -11.45 -22.11
C HIS A 59 -7.01 -12.03 -20.83
N MET A 60 -5.69 -12.37 -20.80
CA MET A 60 -5.01 -12.76 -19.57
C MET A 60 -5.05 -11.68 -18.48
N PHE A 61 -5.32 -10.42 -18.83
CA PHE A 61 -5.42 -9.30 -17.89
C PHE A 61 -6.86 -8.94 -17.50
N ASP A 62 -7.88 -9.64 -18.02
CA ASP A 62 -9.30 -9.31 -17.74
C ASP A 62 -9.61 -9.42 -16.24
N GLY A 63 -9.07 -10.41 -15.55
CA GLY A 63 -9.20 -10.55 -14.10
C GLY A 63 -8.57 -9.37 -13.34
N LEU A 64 -7.39 -8.92 -13.75
CA LEU A 64 -6.73 -7.75 -13.16
C LEU A 64 -7.52 -6.47 -13.45
N LYS A 65 -8.05 -6.33 -14.65
CA LYS A 65 -8.90 -5.21 -15.04
C LYS A 65 -10.19 -5.19 -14.21
N ALA A 66 -10.89 -6.32 -14.09
CA ALA A 66 -12.08 -6.43 -13.26
C ALA A 66 -11.79 -6.09 -11.80
N TYR A 67 -10.70 -6.63 -11.24
CA TYR A 67 -10.25 -6.31 -9.88
C TYR A 67 -9.99 -4.81 -9.70
N SER A 68 -9.30 -4.19 -10.63
CA SER A 68 -8.97 -2.76 -10.54
C SER A 68 -10.18 -1.84 -10.71
N LEU A 69 -11.21 -2.27 -11.45
CA LEU A 69 -12.39 -1.45 -11.75
C LEU A 69 -13.47 -1.58 -10.68
N TYR A 70 -13.77 -2.80 -10.23
CA TYR A 70 -15.01 -3.09 -9.52
C TYR A 70 -14.81 -3.43 -8.03
N TRP A 71 -13.60 -3.82 -7.63
CA TRP A 71 -13.40 -4.28 -6.26
C TRP A 71 -13.15 -3.11 -5.32
N GLN A 72 -14.00 -3.04 -4.31
CA GLN A 72 -13.89 -2.15 -3.15
C GLN A 72 -14.43 -2.91 -1.94
N SER A 73 -13.64 -3.00 -0.85
CA SER A 73 -14.02 -3.78 0.32
C SER A 73 -13.23 -3.33 1.54
N ASN A 74 -13.94 -3.09 2.63
CA ASN A 74 -13.39 -2.80 3.96
C ASN A 74 -12.34 -1.66 3.97
N ASP A 75 -12.52 -0.67 3.10
CA ASP A 75 -11.58 0.45 2.93
C ASP A 75 -11.83 1.55 3.97
N SER A 76 -10.75 2.28 4.30
CA SER A 76 -10.79 3.36 5.28
C SER A 76 -10.51 4.72 4.64
N ILE A 77 -9.25 5.03 4.32
CA ILE A 77 -8.89 6.34 3.73
C ILE A 77 -9.46 6.50 2.33
N PHE A 78 -9.53 5.41 1.54
CA PHE A 78 -10.13 5.47 0.21
C PHE A 78 -11.60 5.87 0.27
N ALA A 79 -12.38 5.35 1.23
CA ALA A 79 -13.77 5.76 1.46
C ALA A 79 -13.89 7.26 1.76
N CYS A 80 -12.95 7.83 2.53
CA CYS A 80 -12.92 9.27 2.79
C CYS A 80 -12.69 10.08 1.50
N PHE A 81 -11.78 9.68 0.64
CA PHE A 81 -11.58 10.33 -0.67
C PHE A 81 -12.81 10.21 -1.55
N LEU A 82 -13.41 9.02 -1.61
CA LEU A 82 -14.61 8.78 -2.38
C LEU A 82 -15.78 9.65 -1.91
N PHE A 83 -15.98 9.74 -0.60
CA PHE A 83 -17.00 10.62 0.00
C PHE A 83 -16.74 12.08 -0.35
N LEU A 84 -15.49 12.54 -0.20
CA LEU A 84 -15.09 13.91 -0.52
C LEU A 84 -15.38 14.25 -1.99
N PHE A 85 -14.94 13.41 -2.92
CA PHE A 85 -15.17 13.67 -4.36
C PHE A 85 -16.65 13.57 -4.75
N LYS A 86 -17.43 12.66 -4.15
CA LYS A 86 -18.88 12.62 -4.36
C LYS A 86 -19.55 13.91 -3.90
N SER A 87 -19.15 14.42 -2.73
CA SER A 87 -19.72 15.67 -2.17
C SER A 87 -19.32 16.91 -2.98
N LEU A 88 -18.09 16.95 -3.50
CA LEU A 88 -17.58 18.10 -4.28
C LEU A 88 -18.15 18.15 -5.70
N LEU A 89 -18.38 16.99 -6.31
CA LEU A 89 -18.79 16.90 -7.71
C LEU A 89 -20.32 16.99 -7.90
N GLY A 90 -21.12 16.71 -6.86
CA GLY A 90 -22.58 16.74 -6.96
C GLY A 90 -23.10 15.97 -8.18
N ASP A 91 -23.81 16.64 -9.08
CA ASP A 91 -24.40 16.03 -10.29
C ASP A 91 -23.34 15.49 -11.27
N LEU A 92 -22.13 16.05 -11.29
CA LEU A 92 -21.00 15.54 -12.11
C LEU A 92 -20.52 14.16 -11.64
N SER A 93 -20.97 13.68 -10.47
CA SER A 93 -20.64 12.34 -9.97
C SER A 93 -21.16 11.20 -10.87
N SER A 94 -22.17 11.46 -11.70
CA SER A 94 -22.73 10.51 -12.68
C SER A 94 -21.85 10.31 -13.92
N ILE A 95 -20.91 11.21 -14.18
CA ILE A 95 -19.99 11.11 -15.32
C ILE A 95 -19.07 9.92 -15.12
N THR A 96 -18.93 9.09 -16.19
CA THR A 96 -18.01 7.95 -16.19
C THR A 96 -16.74 8.28 -16.98
N PHE A 97 -15.59 7.93 -16.39
CA PHE A 97 -14.28 8.06 -17.03
C PHE A 97 -13.49 6.75 -16.86
N LEU A 98 -12.96 6.21 -17.95
CA LEU A 98 -12.24 4.93 -17.96
C LEU A 98 -13.02 3.81 -17.23
N SER A 99 -14.32 3.68 -17.53
CA SER A 99 -15.24 2.69 -16.94
C SER A 99 -15.46 2.83 -15.41
N ASN A 100 -15.02 3.92 -14.79
CA ASN A 100 -15.33 4.28 -13.40
C ASN A 100 -16.21 5.53 -13.37
N SER A 101 -17.00 5.70 -12.29
CA SER A 101 -17.57 7.02 -12.02
C SER A 101 -16.45 8.01 -11.71
N LEU A 102 -16.65 9.28 -12.06
CA LEU A 102 -15.62 10.33 -11.89
C LEU A 102 -15.08 10.41 -10.44
N PRO A 103 -15.89 10.32 -9.37
CA PRO A 103 -15.38 10.29 -7.99
C PRO A 103 -14.45 9.10 -7.71
N VAL A 104 -14.78 7.90 -8.22
CA VAL A 104 -13.96 6.70 -8.05
C VAL A 104 -12.62 6.86 -8.78
N PHE A 105 -12.66 7.37 -10.02
CA PHE A 105 -11.45 7.64 -10.79
C PHE A 105 -10.53 8.64 -10.08
N LEU A 106 -11.08 9.77 -9.60
CA LEU A 106 -10.30 10.77 -8.87
C LEU A 106 -9.74 10.24 -7.55
N SER A 107 -10.50 9.42 -6.83
CA SER A 107 -10.01 8.75 -5.61
C SER A 107 -8.81 7.84 -5.89
N LYS A 108 -8.90 7.01 -6.93
CA LYS A 108 -7.80 6.14 -7.37
C LYS A 108 -6.58 6.95 -7.82
N LEU A 109 -6.81 8.02 -8.59
CA LEU A 109 -5.73 8.91 -9.02
C LEU A 109 -5.03 9.57 -7.83
N THR A 110 -5.78 10.03 -6.83
CA THR A 110 -5.24 10.61 -5.60
C THR A 110 -4.38 9.61 -4.84
N VAL A 111 -4.85 8.37 -4.67
CA VAL A 111 -4.08 7.29 -4.01
C VAL A 111 -2.77 7.02 -4.76
N VAL A 112 -2.83 6.85 -6.08
CA VAL A 112 -1.62 6.62 -6.90
C VAL A 112 -0.67 7.80 -6.79
N SER A 113 -1.17 9.05 -6.83
CA SER A 113 -0.36 10.25 -6.72
C SER A 113 0.34 10.35 -5.35
N ILE A 114 -0.36 10.00 -4.26
CA ILE A 114 0.24 9.97 -2.91
C ILE A 114 1.35 8.90 -2.85
N LEU A 115 1.08 7.68 -3.30
CA LEU A 115 2.05 6.59 -3.27
C LEU A 115 3.29 6.91 -4.11
N MET A 116 3.10 7.46 -5.31
CA MET A 116 4.20 7.88 -6.17
C MET A 116 4.98 9.06 -5.57
N GLY A 117 4.29 10.04 -4.99
CA GLY A 117 4.93 11.17 -4.31
C GLY A 117 5.80 10.72 -3.14
N VAL A 118 5.30 9.80 -2.31
CA VAL A 118 6.07 9.22 -1.20
C VAL A 118 7.26 8.40 -1.71
N LEU A 119 7.06 7.59 -2.75
CA LEU A 119 8.15 6.82 -3.36
C LEU A 119 9.25 7.75 -3.89
N ILE A 120 8.89 8.78 -4.66
CA ILE A 120 9.83 9.78 -5.19
C ILE A 120 10.54 10.49 -4.04
N TRP A 121 9.82 10.92 -3.02
CA TRP A 121 10.41 11.55 -1.85
C TRP A 121 11.45 10.65 -1.16
N LEU A 122 11.15 9.34 -1.00
CA LEU A 122 12.09 8.37 -0.45
C LEU A 122 13.33 8.18 -1.31
N LEU A 123 13.15 8.14 -2.64
CA LEU A 123 14.26 8.00 -3.59
C LEU A 123 15.15 9.25 -3.61
N LEU A 124 14.55 10.44 -3.46
CA LEU A 124 15.29 11.72 -3.42
C LEU A 124 15.94 11.98 -2.05
N LYS A 125 15.40 11.38 -0.98
CA LYS A 125 15.98 11.49 0.34
C LYS A 125 17.36 10.84 0.34
N ASN A 126 18.41 11.64 0.49
CA ASN A 126 19.81 11.20 0.41
C ASN A 126 20.23 10.35 1.63
N THR A 127 19.49 9.29 1.91
CA THR A 127 19.76 8.32 2.98
C THR A 127 20.63 7.19 2.45
N SER A 128 21.69 6.88 3.17
CA SER A 128 22.54 5.73 2.82
C SER A 128 21.83 4.43 3.25
N LEU A 129 21.06 3.84 2.34
CA LEU A 129 20.32 2.58 2.56
C LEU A 129 21.25 1.40 2.87
N VAL A 130 22.51 1.51 2.44
CA VAL A 130 23.52 0.46 2.63
C VAL A 130 24.20 0.54 3.99
N LYS A 131 24.29 1.75 4.58
CA LYS A 131 24.93 1.92 5.89
C LYS A 131 24.07 1.43 7.03
N ASP A 132 22.75 1.55 6.89
CA ASP A 132 21.79 1.14 7.90
C ASP A 132 20.65 0.33 7.28
N PRO A 133 20.72 -1.02 7.34
CA PRO A 133 19.66 -1.90 6.87
C PRO A 133 18.30 -1.64 7.53
N GLN A 134 18.28 -1.12 8.76
CA GLN A 134 17.02 -0.80 9.43
C GLN A 134 16.31 0.37 8.76
N VAL A 135 17.04 1.36 8.24
CA VAL A 135 16.46 2.47 7.47
C VAL A 135 15.79 1.95 6.20
N PHE A 136 16.44 1.02 5.51
CA PHE A 136 15.89 0.39 4.31
C PHE A 136 14.58 -0.37 4.61
N LEU A 137 14.59 -1.21 5.65
CA LEU A 137 13.41 -1.97 6.07
C LEU A 137 12.27 -1.06 6.59
N LYS A 138 12.60 0.05 7.26
CA LYS A 138 11.60 1.07 7.67
C LYS A 138 10.93 1.74 6.47
N GLN A 139 11.68 2.02 5.40
CA GLN A 139 11.10 2.57 4.18
C GLN A 139 10.18 1.57 3.50
N PHE A 140 10.54 0.29 3.47
CA PHE A 140 9.68 -0.79 2.97
C PHE A 140 8.41 -0.90 3.81
N PHE A 141 8.54 -0.94 5.14
CA PHE A 141 7.40 -0.93 6.05
C PHE A 141 6.46 0.24 5.78
N MET A 142 7.02 1.46 5.66
CA MET A 142 6.21 2.66 5.41
C MET A 142 5.44 2.56 4.09
N LEU A 143 6.08 2.11 3.01
CA LEU A 143 5.40 1.94 1.72
C LEU A 143 4.32 0.87 1.78
N MET A 144 4.58 -0.29 2.40
CA MET A 144 3.58 -1.36 2.53
C MET A 144 2.41 -0.93 3.41
N ALA A 145 2.68 -0.22 4.50
CA ALA A 145 1.66 0.36 5.36
C ALA A 145 0.76 1.34 4.60
N LEU A 146 1.35 2.23 3.79
CA LEU A 146 0.61 3.17 2.95
C LEU A 146 -0.18 2.47 1.84
N VAL A 147 0.40 1.48 1.17
CA VAL A 147 -0.32 0.66 0.17
C VAL A 147 -1.54 0.01 0.80
N PHE A 148 -1.42 -0.56 2.00
CA PHE A 148 -2.54 -1.16 2.71
C PHE A 148 -3.61 -0.12 3.06
N LEU A 149 -3.24 0.99 3.74
CA LEU A 149 -4.20 1.99 4.22
C LEU A 149 -4.89 2.80 3.12
N LEU A 150 -4.23 2.98 1.98
CA LEU A 150 -4.78 3.72 0.84
C LEU A 150 -5.50 2.83 -0.18
N SER A 151 -5.36 1.50 -0.05
CA SER A 151 -6.00 0.56 -0.96
C SER A 151 -7.53 0.68 -0.88
N PRO A 152 -8.24 0.59 -2.03
CA PRO A 152 -9.70 0.43 -2.03
C PRO A 152 -10.14 -0.95 -1.51
N ILE A 153 -9.19 -1.87 -1.27
CA ILE A 153 -9.47 -3.21 -0.78
C ILE A 153 -8.53 -3.49 0.39
N GLN A 154 -9.10 -3.56 1.60
CA GLN A 154 -8.36 -3.77 2.84
C GLN A 154 -8.82 -5.05 3.57
N ASN A 155 -8.83 -6.14 2.82
CA ASN A 155 -9.19 -7.44 3.40
C ASN A 155 -8.16 -7.89 4.45
N PRO A 156 -8.57 -8.66 5.49
CA PRO A 156 -7.69 -9.07 6.59
C PRO A 156 -6.38 -9.73 6.15
N TRP A 157 -6.43 -10.56 5.10
CA TRP A 157 -5.23 -11.26 4.60
C TRP A 157 -4.21 -10.33 3.93
N TYR A 158 -4.58 -9.10 3.55
CA TYR A 158 -3.61 -8.12 3.03
C TYR A 158 -2.75 -7.50 4.14
N LEU A 159 -3.20 -7.58 5.39
CA LEU A 159 -2.39 -7.14 6.53
C LEU A 159 -1.08 -7.95 6.66
N CYS A 160 -1.01 -9.17 6.07
CA CYS A 160 0.23 -9.95 5.99
C CYS A 160 1.39 -9.21 5.30
N TRP A 161 1.11 -8.13 4.56
CA TRP A 161 2.15 -7.29 3.96
C TRP A 161 2.87 -6.42 5.00
N VAL A 162 2.21 -6.12 6.10
CA VAL A 162 2.67 -5.25 7.17
C VAL A 162 3.21 -6.05 8.37
N VAL A 163 2.54 -7.14 8.72
CA VAL A 163 2.84 -7.95 9.92
C VAL A 163 4.30 -8.35 10.07
N PRO A 164 5.04 -8.81 9.04
CA PRO A 164 6.45 -9.18 9.19
C PRO A 164 7.34 -8.03 9.69
N PHE A 165 7.00 -6.79 9.33
CA PHE A 165 7.76 -5.62 9.78
C PHE A 165 7.51 -5.29 11.25
N LEU A 166 6.37 -5.72 11.82
CA LEU A 166 6.06 -5.48 13.23
C LEU A 166 6.97 -6.27 14.17
N CYS A 167 7.56 -7.37 13.72
CA CYS A 167 8.59 -8.10 14.46
C CYS A 167 9.87 -7.28 14.62
N LEU A 168 10.17 -6.40 13.65
CA LEU A 168 11.37 -5.56 13.65
C LEU A 168 11.08 -4.16 14.22
N PHE A 169 9.90 -3.64 13.95
CA PHE A 169 9.45 -2.29 14.30
C PHE A 169 8.09 -2.36 15.00
N PRO A 170 8.03 -2.86 16.24
CA PRO A 170 6.77 -2.99 16.95
C PRO A 170 6.08 -1.64 17.08
N ASN A 171 4.81 -1.61 16.68
CA ASN A 171 3.96 -0.45 16.74
C ASN A 171 2.59 -0.84 17.30
N ARG A 172 2.17 -0.19 18.38
CA ARG A 172 0.95 -0.54 19.12
C ARG A 172 -0.31 -0.44 18.26
N SER A 173 -0.40 0.59 17.43
CA SER A 173 -1.55 0.80 16.56
C SER A 173 -1.70 -0.32 15.56
N TRP A 174 -0.61 -0.71 14.89
CA TRP A 174 -0.61 -1.81 13.93
C TRP A 174 -0.87 -3.16 14.60
N ILE A 175 -0.34 -3.40 15.80
CA ILE A 175 -0.63 -4.60 16.59
C ILE A 175 -2.12 -4.65 16.95
N LEU A 176 -2.72 -3.51 17.37
CA LEU A 176 -4.14 -3.43 17.60
C LEU A 176 -4.95 -3.78 16.35
N LEU A 177 -4.57 -3.22 15.19
CA LEU A 177 -5.25 -3.46 13.93
C LEU A 177 -5.21 -4.95 13.52
N THR A 178 -4.16 -5.71 13.86
CA THR A 178 -4.10 -7.16 13.56
C THR A 178 -5.24 -7.94 14.22
N GLY A 179 -5.72 -7.49 15.38
CA GLY A 179 -6.89 -8.07 16.04
C GLY A 179 -8.21 -7.53 15.48
N LEU A 180 -8.28 -6.21 15.30
CA LEU A 180 -9.52 -5.54 14.88
C LEU A 180 -9.96 -5.91 13.46
N VAL A 181 -9.04 -6.07 12.53
CA VAL A 181 -9.34 -6.39 11.13
C VAL A 181 -10.07 -7.74 10.97
N GLY A 182 -10.05 -8.58 11.99
CA GLY A 182 -10.84 -9.81 12.04
C GLY A 182 -12.35 -9.56 12.13
N LEU A 183 -12.77 -8.37 12.55
CA LEU A 183 -14.20 -7.97 12.60
C LEU A 183 -14.81 -7.92 11.19
N TYR A 184 -14.00 -7.78 10.13
CA TYR A 184 -14.44 -7.94 8.75
C TYR A 184 -15.28 -9.20 8.52
N TYR A 185 -14.95 -10.30 9.21
CA TYR A 185 -15.71 -11.55 9.06
C TYR A 185 -17.12 -11.50 9.66
N LEU A 186 -17.41 -10.52 10.51
CA LEU A 186 -18.79 -10.26 10.99
C LEU A 186 -19.69 -9.77 9.85
N ASP A 187 -19.13 -9.15 8.81
CA ASP A 187 -19.89 -8.71 7.64
C ASP A 187 -20.66 -9.86 7.01
N PHE A 188 -19.99 -11.00 6.82
CA PHE A 188 -20.63 -12.22 6.29
C PHE A 188 -21.71 -12.78 7.21
N TYR A 189 -21.51 -12.69 8.53
CA TYR A 189 -22.51 -13.13 9.50
C TYR A 189 -23.72 -12.17 9.50
N LEU A 190 -23.50 -10.87 9.44
CA LEU A 190 -24.55 -9.87 9.39
C LEU A 190 -25.36 -9.96 8.10
N ASP A 191 -24.70 -10.24 6.97
CA ASP A 191 -25.35 -10.45 5.69
C ASP A 191 -26.24 -11.71 5.72
N TYR A 192 -25.74 -12.80 6.32
CA TYR A 192 -26.51 -14.05 6.53
C TYR A 192 -27.74 -13.82 7.42
N GLN A 193 -27.67 -12.89 8.41
CA GLN A 193 -28.76 -12.54 9.31
C GLN A 193 -29.69 -11.45 8.76
N GLU A 194 -29.51 -11.03 7.52
CA GLU A 194 -30.23 -9.90 6.88
C GLU A 194 -30.07 -8.57 7.64
N LEU A 195 -29.00 -8.40 8.41
CA LEU A 195 -28.68 -7.23 9.23
C LEU A 195 -27.66 -6.30 8.53
N GLN A 196 -27.74 -6.14 7.22
CA GLN A 196 -26.79 -5.39 6.38
C GLN A 196 -26.63 -3.91 6.81
N SER A 197 -27.62 -3.33 7.49
CA SER A 197 -27.50 -1.96 8.01
C SER A 197 -26.38 -1.78 9.05
N TRP A 198 -25.94 -2.87 9.70
CA TRP A 198 -24.86 -2.87 10.67
C TRP A 198 -23.48 -3.04 10.03
N SER A 199 -23.42 -3.64 8.86
CA SER A 199 -22.20 -3.90 8.08
C SER A 199 -21.39 -2.62 7.83
N GLN A 200 -22.06 -1.51 7.54
CA GLN A 200 -21.43 -0.21 7.32
C GLN A 200 -20.61 0.33 8.52
N TRP A 201 -20.84 -0.18 9.73
CA TRP A 201 -20.14 0.25 10.95
C TRP A 201 -18.83 -0.51 11.18
N ILE A 202 -18.65 -1.67 10.57
CA ILE A 202 -17.48 -2.53 10.76
C ILE A 202 -16.18 -1.78 10.48
N PRO A 203 -15.99 -1.10 9.34
CA PRO A 203 -14.75 -0.36 9.08
C PRO A 203 -14.47 0.73 10.13
N TRP A 204 -15.51 1.37 10.68
CA TRP A 204 -15.34 2.38 11.73
C TRP A 204 -14.81 1.76 13.02
N VAL A 205 -15.34 0.61 13.44
CA VAL A 205 -14.88 -0.10 14.64
C VAL A 205 -13.47 -0.64 14.46
N GLU A 206 -13.08 -1.05 13.27
CA GLU A 206 -11.73 -1.52 12.94
C GLU A 206 -10.71 -0.38 12.90
N TYR A 207 -11.00 0.67 12.15
CA TYR A 207 -9.99 1.67 11.81
C TYR A 207 -9.96 2.88 12.74
N LEU A 208 -11.07 3.27 13.38
CA LEU A 208 -11.10 4.44 14.26
C LEU A 208 -10.17 4.27 15.49
N PRO A 209 -10.19 3.15 16.23
CA PRO A 209 -9.26 2.93 17.34
C PRO A 209 -7.79 2.90 16.87
N PHE A 210 -7.54 2.31 15.70
CA PHE A 210 -6.21 2.29 15.08
C PHE A 210 -5.69 3.70 14.82
N TYR A 211 -6.47 4.57 14.16
CA TYR A 211 -6.04 5.93 13.85
C TYR A 211 -5.88 6.79 15.09
N ILE A 212 -6.77 6.66 16.09
CA ILE A 212 -6.65 7.37 17.37
C ILE A 212 -5.30 7.02 18.02
N LEU A 213 -4.99 5.73 18.13
CA LEU A 213 -3.76 5.27 18.74
C LEU A 213 -2.52 5.66 17.93
N LEU A 214 -2.62 5.61 16.59
CA LEU A 214 -1.52 6.01 15.70
C LEU A 214 -1.18 7.50 15.85
N ILE A 215 -2.19 8.35 15.92
CA ILE A 215 -2.02 9.80 16.12
C ILE A 215 -1.45 10.08 17.51
N TRP A 216 -1.94 9.38 18.53
CA TRP A 216 -1.43 9.53 19.89
C TRP A 216 0.04 9.14 19.99
N ASP A 217 0.42 7.98 19.49
CA ASP A 217 1.82 7.52 19.48
C ASP A 217 2.73 8.49 18.74
N PHE A 218 2.27 9.04 17.61
CA PHE A 218 3.02 10.03 16.85
C PHE A 218 3.24 11.33 17.64
N ARG A 219 2.20 11.85 18.28
CA ARG A 219 2.28 13.07 19.11
C ARG A 219 3.20 12.89 20.32
N ASN A 220 3.15 11.73 20.97
CA ASN A 220 3.97 11.46 22.14
C ASN A 220 5.45 11.30 21.78
N LYS A 221 5.78 10.66 20.66
CA LYS A 221 7.16 10.60 20.14
C LYS A 221 7.71 11.99 19.86
N LYS A 222 6.94 12.87 19.26
CA LYS A 222 7.35 14.25 18.98
C LYS A 222 7.68 15.00 20.27
N LYS A 223 6.82 14.93 21.30
CA LYS A 223 7.07 15.56 22.61
C LYS A 223 8.35 15.08 23.30
N ILE A 224 8.65 13.77 23.19
CA ILE A 224 9.88 13.18 23.80
C ILE A 224 11.12 13.71 23.06
N LEU A 225 11.10 13.81 21.74
CA LEU A 225 12.20 14.34 20.94
C LEU A 225 12.46 15.82 21.26
N GLU A 226 11.43 16.66 21.27
CA GLU A 226 11.52 18.09 21.63
C GLU A 226 12.08 18.30 23.05
N LYS A 227 11.72 17.45 24.01
CA LYS A 227 12.24 17.50 25.37
C LYS A 227 13.73 17.13 25.49
N ASN A 228 14.21 16.27 24.58
CA ASN A 228 15.61 15.85 24.57
C ASN A 228 16.52 16.84 23.82
N GLU A 229 15.99 17.57 22.85
CA GLU A 229 16.72 18.62 22.11
C GLU A 229 16.81 19.94 22.88
N GLY A 230 15.93 20.17 23.86
CA GLY A 230 15.92 21.35 24.72
C GLY A 230 16.77 21.23 25.97
N LYS A 231 17.55 20.15 26.13
CA LYS A 231 18.55 19.95 27.16
C LYS A 231 19.96 19.96 26.55
#